data_7abfa3193ab93d264bc30b2f5ad01cca
#
_entry.id   7abfa3193ab93d264bc30b2f5ad01cca
#
_cell.length_a   1.000
_cell.length_b   1.000
_cell.length_c   1.000
_cell.angle_alpha   90.00
_cell.angle_beta   90.00
_cell.angle_gamma   90.00
#
_symmetry.space_group_name_H-M   'P 1'
#
loop_
_entity.id
_entity.type
_entity.pdbx_description
1 polymer ?
#
loop_
_entity_poly.entity_id
_entity_poly.type
_entity_poly.pdbx_seq_one_letter_code
_entity_poly.pdbx_strand_id
1 'polypeptide(L)'
;KPLVDLIIDGSIQGVAVIAGCLSSKVQTDMSFVTMAKELLKNNVLVLATGCAATGCARHGLLNGEAMDLVGDSLRGVLETLGKAAGLNEAMPPILHFGSCVDNSRCAVLASAIADYLDTSIDKLPLVASAAEHVVEKAAAIYMGVISLGITTHIGVTPKLGGSPYVINLLTTELENITGSTLIIEIDPK
;
A
#
# COMPACT_ATOMS: atom_id res chain seq x y z
N LYS A 1 -0.48 19.20 -3.33
CA LYS A 1 -1.37 19.72 -4.39
C LYS A 1 -1.20 18.97 -5.72
N PRO A 2 -0.02 18.82 -6.35
CA PRO A 2 0.09 18.12 -7.64
C PRO A 2 -0.41 16.68 -7.60
N LEU A 3 -0.08 15.90 -6.55
CA LEU A 3 -0.51 14.51 -6.42
C LEU A 3 -2.03 14.35 -6.35
N VAL A 4 -2.70 15.26 -5.66
CA VAL A 4 -4.17 15.24 -5.50
C VAL A 4 -4.85 15.53 -6.83
N ASP A 5 -4.34 16.51 -7.57
CA ASP A 5 -4.88 16.87 -8.88
C ASP A 5 -4.78 15.67 -9.86
N LEU A 6 -3.68 14.89 -9.78
CA LEU A 6 -3.43 13.69 -10.59
C LEU A 6 -4.30 12.46 -10.20
N ILE A 7 -4.80 12.43 -8.98
CA ILE A 7 -5.78 11.43 -8.55
C ILE A 7 -7.17 11.83 -9.08
N ILE A 8 -7.52 13.11 -9.00
CA ILE A 8 -8.83 13.62 -9.45
C ILE A 8 -9.01 13.46 -10.96
N ASP A 9 -7.97 13.73 -11.75
CA ASP A 9 -8.01 13.62 -13.22
C ASP A 9 -7.90 12.18 -13.74
N GLY A 10 -7.71 11.21 -12.84
CA GLY A 10 -7.59 9.79 -13.18
C GLY A 10 -6.23 9.35 -13.73
N SER A 11 -5.21 10.22 -13.68
CA SER A 11 -3.83 9.87 -14.07
C SER A 11 -3.24 8.83 -13.14
N ILE A 12 -3.69 8.77 -11.88
CA ILE A 12 -3.39 7.74 -10.91
C ILE A 12 -4.69 7.05 -10.52
N GLN A 13 -4.75 5.72 -10.64
CA GLN A 13 -5.95 4.95 -10.27
C GLN A 13 -6.16 4.90 -8.75
N GLY A 14 -5.09 5.04 -7.98
CA GLY A 14 -5.11 5.04 -6.53
C GLY A 14 -3.73 4.94 -5.94
N VAL A 15 -3.67 4.82 -4.63
CA VAL A 15 -2.44 4.66 -3.86
C VAL A 15 -2.50 3.37 -3.07
N ALA A 16 -1.45 2.57 -3.11
CA ALA A 16 -1.30 1.38 -2.30
C ALA A 16 -0.13 1.53 -1.32
N VAL A 17 -0.38 1.28 -0.04
CA VAL A 17 0.67 1.21 0.98
C VAL A 17 1.00 -0.25 1.23
N ILE A 18 2.21 -0.67 0.88
CA ILE A 18 2.69 -2.03 1.14
C ILE A 18 3.59 -2.01 2.38
N ALA A 19 3.19 -2.72 3.41
CA ALA A 19 3.93 -2.91 4.66
C ALA A 19 4.04 -4.41 4.98
N GLY A 20 4.66 -4.75 6.08
CA GLY A 20 4.69 -6.13 6.56
C GLY A 20 6.10 -6.58 6.98
N CYS A 21 6.22 -7.89 7.17
CA CYS A 21 7.45 -8.56 7.60
C CYS A 21 7.77 -9.67 6.61
N LEU A 22 8.99 -10.18 6.63
CA LEU A 22 9.33 -11.40 5.90
C LEU A 22 8.62 -12.60 6.54
N SER A 23 8.09 -13.51 5.73
CA SER A 23 7.41 -14.71 6.19
C SER A 23 8.12 -15.97 5.69
N SER A 24 8.33 -16.94 6.58
CA SER A 24 8.82 -18.26 6.19
C SER A 24 7.75 -19.15 5.55
N LYS A 25 6.50 -18.71 5.51
CA LYS A 25 5.38 -19.45 4.92
C LYS A 25 5.26 -19.26 3.41
N VAL A 26 5.92 -18.25 2.86
CA VAL A 26 5.91 -17.90 1.45
C VAL A 26 7.35 -17.70 0.97
N GLN A 27 7.55 -17.67 -0.35
CA GLN A 27 8.86 -17.33 -0.89
C GLN A 27 9.17 -15.87 -0.54
N THR A 28 10.28 -15.67 0.15
CA THR A 28 10.72 -14.36 0.67
C THR A 28 10.68 -13.27 -0.40
N ASP A 29 10.09 -12.14 -0.08
CA ASP A 29 9.89 -10.94 -0.90
C ASP A 29 8.90 -11.10 -2.05
N MET A 30 8.62 -12.31 -2.53
CA MET A 30 7.90 -12.49 -3.79
C MET A 30 6.46 -12.00 -3.76
N SER A 31 5.80 -12.08 -2.61
CA SER A 31 4.44 -11.53 -2.47
C SER A 31 4.45 -10.00 -2.61
N PHE A 32 5.40 -9.32 -1.98
CA PHE A 32 5.56 -7.86 -2.12
C PHE A 32 5.89 -7.46 -3.56
N VAL A 33 6.85 -8.16 -4.15
CA VAL A 33 7.35 -7.85 -5.50
C VAL A 33 6.30 -8.08 -6.57
N THR A 34 5.57 -9.20 -6.50
CA THR A 34 4.51 -9.54 -7.45
C THR A 34 3.38 -8.52 -7.37
N MET A 35 2.89 -8.26 -6.17
CA MET A 35 1.83 -7.26 -5.94
C MET A 35 2.25 -5.88 -6.40
N ALA A 36 3.46 -5.42 -6.04
CA ALA A 36 3.95 -4.12 -6.44
C ALA A 36 4.01 -3.96 -7.97
N LYS A 37 4.49 -4.98 -8.68
CA LYS A 37 4.56 -4.97 -10.16
C LYS A 37 3.17 -4.87 -10.79
N GLU A 38 2.20 -5.62 -10.30
CA GLU A 38 0.83 -5.56 -10.83
C GLU A 38 0.16 -4.21 -10.53
N LEU A 39 0.37 -3.65 -9.34
CA LEU A 39 -0.14 -2.32 -8.98
C LEU A 39 0.46 -1.23 -9.88
N LEU A 40 1.78 -1.21 -10.07
CA LEU A 40 2.47 -0.25 -10.92
C LEU A 40 1.99 -0.31 -12.38
N LYS A 41 1.84 -1.52 -12.92
CA LYS A 41 1.33 -1.75 -14.27
C LYS A 41 -0.09 -1.19 -14.48
N ASN A 42 -0.89 -1.22 -13.42
CA ASN A 42 -2.26 -0.70 -13.42
C ASN A 42 -2.37 0.77 -12.95
N ASN A 43 -1.30 1.54 -13.04
CA ASN A 43 -1.26 2.96 -12.69
C ASN A 43 -1.61 3.26 -11.22
N VAL A 44 -1.29 2.35 -10.30
CA VAL A 44 -1.43 2.57 -8.86
C VAL A 44 -0.08 2.99 -8.29
N LEU A 45 -0.05 4.14 -7.61
CA LEU A 45 1.17 4.61 -6.92
C LEU A 45 1.45 3.73 -5.70
N VAL A 46 2.66 3.22 -5.60
CA VAL A 46 3.06 2.33 -4.50
C VAL A 46 3.95 3.05 -3.50
N LEU A 47 3.52 3.05 -2.24
CA LEU A 47 4.32 3.45 -1.09
C LEU A 47 4.72 2.19 -0.33
N ALA A 48 5.99 2.02 -0.01
CA ALA A 48 6.45 0.83 0.71
C ALA A 48 7.17 1.20 2.01
N THR A 49 6.96 0.40 3.06
CA THR A 49 7.59 0.60 4.37
C THR A 49 8.26 -0.68 4.87
N GLY A 50 9.26 -0.52 5.72
CA GLY A 50 9.89 -1.62 6.44
C GLY A 50 10.45 -2.73 5.55
N CYS A 51 10.15 -4.00 5.90
CA CYS A 51 10.64 -5.16 5.14
C CYS A 51 10.09 -5.24 3.73
N ALA A 52 8.87 -4.74 3.47
CA ALA A 52 8.31 -4.68 2.13
C ALA A 52 9.13 -3.74 1.23
N ALA A 53 9.50 -2.56 1.74
CA ALA A 53 10.38 -1.64 1.01
C ALA A 53 11.76 -2.27 0.73
N THR A 54 12.33 -2.94 1.72
CA THR A 54 13.61 -3.65 1.56
C THR A 54 13.51 -4.78 0.53
N GLY A 55 12.42 -5.54 0.55
CA GLY A 55 12.16 -6.60 -0.45
C GLY A 55 12.06 -6.02 -1.85
N CYS A 56 11.27 -4.99 -2.05
CA CYS A 56 11.17 -4.28 -3.33
C CYS A 56 12.53 -3.70 -3.79
N ALA A 57 13.33 -3.17 -2.86
CA ALA A 57 14.67 -2.65 -3.17
C ALA A 57 15.63 -3.74 -3.65
N ARG A 58 15.65 -4.92 -2.99
CA ARG A 58 16.47 -6.06 -3.42
C ARG A 58 16.16 -6.52 -4.85
N HIS A 59 14.93 -6.31 -5.30
CA HIS A 59 14.46 -6.64 -6.64
C HIS A 59 14.48 -5.46 -7.61
N GLY A 60 15.19 -4.37 -7.28
CA GLY A 60 15.40 -3.22 -8.16
C GLY A 60 14.19 -2.31 -8.37
N LEU A 61 13.12 -2.44 -7.56
CA LEU A 61 11.87 -1.69 -7.78
C LEU A 61 11.91 -0.24 -7.22
N LEU A 62 12.98 0.13 -6.49
CA LEU A 62 13.15 1.47 -5.93
C LEU A 62 14.14 2.32 -6.73
N ASN A 63 14.44 1.96 -7.95
CA ASN A 63 15.30 2.74 -8.85
C ASN A 63 14.61 3.01 -10.19
N GLY A 64 15.19 3.90 -10.99
CA GLY A 64 14.65 4.31 -12.29
C GLY A 64 14.59 3.17 -13.33
N GLU A 65 15.36 2.09 -13.17
CA GLU A 65 15.36 0.95 -14.10
C GLU A 65 14.01 0.20 -14.09
N ALA A 66 13.25 0.29 -13.00
CA ALA A 66 11.93 -0.33 -12.90
C ALA A 66 10.81 0.49 -13.58
N MET A 67 11.11 1.61 -14.20
CA MET A 67 10.12 2.43 -14.91
C MET A 67 9.46 1.70 -16.09
N ASP A 68 10.10 0.68 -16.65
CA ASP A 68 9.51 -0.14 -17.73
C ASP A 68 8.33 -1.01 -17.25
N LEU A 69 8.18 -1.19 -15.93
CA LEU A 69 7.08 -1.93 -15.31
C LEU A 69 5.85 -1.05 -15.04
N VAL A 70 6.00 0.26 -15.18
CA VAL A 70 4.98 1.25 -14.81
C VAL A 70 4.05 1.52 -15.98
N GLY A 71 2.75 1.57 -15.72
CA GLY A 71 1.76 1.98 -16.72
C GLY A 71 1.99 3.41 -17.21
N ASP A 72 1.59 3.70 -18.44
CA ASP A 72 1.96 4.93 -19.14
C ASP A 72 1.50 6.19 -18.39
N SER A 73 0.33 6.15 -17.77
CA SER A 73 -0.22 7.30 -17.06
C SER A 73 0.58 7.62 -15.79
N LEU A 74 0.86 6.61 -14.96
CA LEU A 74 1.68 6.77 -13.75
C LEU A 74 3.13 7.14 -14.10
N ARG A 75 3.67 6.64 -15.22
CA ARG A 75 5.01 7.01 -15.70
C ARG A 75 5.12 8.52 -15.90
N GLY A 76 4.19 9.13 -16.63
CA GLY A 76 4.14 10.58 -16.84
C GLY A 76 4.03 11.38 -15.54
N VAL A 77 3.30 10.84 -14.56
CA VAL A 77 3.20 11.43 -13.21
C VAL A 77 4.55 11.41 -12.50
N LEU A 78 5.24 10.26 -12.48
CA LEU A 78 6.54 10.11 -11.81
C LEU A 78 7.62 10.99 -12.44
N GLU A 79 7.59 11.19 -13.75
CA GLU A 79 8.46 12.15 -14.45
C GLU A 79 8.16 13.58 -14.04
N THR A 80 6.90 13.94 -13.95
CA THR A 80 6.48 15.30 -13.54
C THR A 80 6.85 15.57 -12.08
N LEU A 81 6.65 14.61 -11.19
CA LEU A 81 7.03 14.71 -9.79
C LEU A 81 8.55 14.79 -9.62
N GLY A 82 9.32 14.01 -10.39
CA GLY A 82 10.78 14.08 -10.38
C GLY A 82 11.29 15.47 -10.74
N LYS A 83 10.77 16.05 -11.82
CA LYS A 83 11.09 17.44 -12.23
C LYS A 83 10.70 18.45 -11.15
N ALA A 84 9.52 18.32 -10.57
CA ALA A 84 9.06 19.21 -9.50
C ALA A 84 9.91 19.08 -8.21
N ALA A 85 10.49 17.92 -7.95
CA ALA A 85 11.42 17.68 -6.86
C ALA A 85 12.87 18.13 -7.17
N GLY A 86 13.13 18.63 -8.37
CA GLY A 86 14.47 19.06 -8.80
C GLY A 86 15.40 17.90 -9.17
N LEU A 87 14.85 16.72 -9.47
CA LEU A 87 15.60 15.57 -9.96
C LEU A 87 15.80 15.70 -11.49
N ASN A 88 16.92 15.16 -11.98
CA ASN A 88 17.18 15.07 -13.42
C ASN A 88 16.46 13.86 -14.07
N GLU A 89 15.82 13.04 -13.29
CA GLU A 89 15.15 11.81 -13.69
C GLU A 89 13.76 11.70 -13.03
N ALA A 90 12.97 10.73 -13.46
CA ALA A 90 11.68 10.43 -12.85
C ALA A 90 11.84 10.03 -11.38
N MET A 91 10.80 10.22 -10.58
CA MET A 91 10.73 9.60 -9.26
C MET A 91 10.79 8.08 -9.40
N PRO A 92 11.38 7.35 -8.43
CA PRO A 92 11.32 5.89 -8.41
C PRO A 92 9.87 5.39 -8.44
N PRO A 93 9.59 4.23 -9.09
CA PRO A 93 8.22 3.71 -9.18
C PRO A 93 7.60 3.38 -7.82
N ILE A 94 8.43 2.98 -6.85
CA ILE A 94 7.99 2.74 -5.48
C ILE A 94 8.68 3.76 -4.58
N LEU A 95 7.88 4.44 -3.78
CA LEU A 95 8.39 5.43 -2.83
C LEU A 95 8.59 4.79 -1.45
N HIS A 96 9.83 4.86 -0.94
CA HIS A 96 10.16 4.38 0.40
C HIS A 96 9.67 5.36 1.47
N PHE A 97 8.74 4.92 2.31
CA PHE A 97 8.06 5.79 3.30
C PHE A 97 8.58 5.62 4.74
N GLY A 98 9.69 4.95 4.91
CA GLY A 98 10.33 4.73 6.21
C GLY A 98 10.24 3.28 6.69
N SER A 99 10.54 3.07 7.96
CA SER A 99 10.45 1.75 8.60
C SER A 99 9.02 1.42 9.06
N CYS A 100 8.82 0.21 9.58
CA CYS A 100 7.49 -0.16 10.09
C CYS A 100 7.02 0.70 11.28
N VAL A 101 7.91 1.35 12.01
CA VAL A 101 7.53 2.29 13.07
C VAL A 101 7.08 3.65 12.51
N ASP A 102 7.37 3.91 11.24
CA ASP A 102 7.01 5.14 10.54
C ASP A 102 5.66 5.04 9.80
N ASN A 103 4.94 3.92 9.90
CA ASN A 103 3.65 3.74 9.21
C ASN A 103 2.62 4.82 9.53
N SER A 104 2.70 5.44 10.70
CA SER A 104 1.86 6.59 11.07
C SER A 104 2.01 7.78 10.11
N ARG A 105 3.13 7.92 9.40
CA ARG A 105 3.33 8.94 8.38
C ARG A 105 2.34 8.79 7.22
N CYS A 106 2.00 7.55 6.86
CA CYS A 106 1.00 7.29 5.83
C CYS A 106 -0.39 7.76 6.28
N ALA A 107 -0.74 7.53 7.55
CA ALA A 107 -2.00 8.00 8.14
C ALA A 107 -2.05 9.55 8.20
N VAL A 108 -0.96 10.20 8.61
CA VAL A 108 -0.86 11.66 8.62
C VAL A 108 -1.00 12.24 7.21
N LEU A 109 -0.36 11.62 6.21
CA LEU A 109 -0.50 12.05 4.83
C LEU A 109 -1.93 11.86 4.31
N ALA A 110 -2.56 10.70 4.60
CA ALA A 110 -3.93 10.43 4.22
C ALA A 110 -4.90 11.43 4.85
N SER A 111 -4.74 11.75 6.14
CA SER A 111 -5.54 12.78 6.81
C SER A 111 -5.37 14.15 6.15
N ALA A 112 -4.14 14.57 5.86
CA ALA A 112 -3.88 15.85 5.22
C ALA A 112 -4.45 15.95 3.79
N ILE A 113 -4.51 14.83 3.06
CA ILE A 113 -5.16 14.76 1.75
C ILE A 113 -6.67 14.82 1.90
N ALA A 114 -7.24 14.08 2.84
CA ALA A 114 -8.67 14.08 3.13
C ALA A 114 -9.16 15.48 3.52
N ASP A 115 -8.45 16.15 4.44
CA ASP A 115 -8.72 17.52 4.84
C ASP A 115 -8.66 18.51 3.67
N TYR A 116 -7.66 18.35 2.79
CA TYR A 116 -7.51 19.21 1.60
C TYR A 116 -8.65 19.02 0.59
N LEU A 117 -9.20 17.81 0.50
CA LEU A 117 -10.30 17.45 -0.39
C LEU A 117 -11.69 17.65 0.24
N ASP A 118 -11.76 18.11 1.48
CA ASP A 118 -12.99 18.19 2.27
C ASP A 118 -13.76 16.86 2.27
N THR A 119 -13.04 15.77 2.56
CA THR A 119 -13.58 14.41 2.57
C THR A 119 -13.03 13.61 3.75
N SER A 120 -13.42 12.35 3.88
CA SER A 120 -12.89 11.43 4.89
C SER A 120 -11.90 10.42 4.28
N ILE A 121 -11.04 9.83 5.12
CA ILE A 121 -9.97 8.90 4.68
C ILE A 121 -10.55 7.68 3.95
N ASP A 122 -11.69 7.15 4.43
CA ASP A 122 -12.38 5.99 3.84
C ASP A 122 -12.86 6.22 2.39
N LYS A 123 -12.94 7.47 1.95
CA LYS A 123 -13.32 7.86 0.58
C LYS A 123 -12.13 8.12 -0.34
N LEU A 124 -10.92 8.10 0.20
CA LEU A 124 -9.72 8.20 -0.63
C LEU A 124 -9.50 6.90 -1.42
N PRO A 125 -8.99 6.96 -2.66
CA PRO A 125 -8.60 5.78 -3.43
C PRO A 125 -7.30 5.18 -2.85
N LEU A 126 -7.36 4.71 -1.62
CA LEU A 126 -6.25 4.23 -0.82
C LEU A 126 -6.52 2.82 -0.32
N VAL A 127 -5.55 1.95 -0.54
CA VAL A 127 -5.55 0.58 -0.01
C VAL A 127 -4.24 0.28 0.69
N ALA A 128 -4.27 -0.69 1.60
CA ALA A 128 -3.06 -1.16 2.28
C ALA A 128 -2.88 -2.66 2.09
N SER A 129 -1.65 -3.12 2.15
CA SER A 129 -1.31 -4.53 2.07
C SER A 129 -0.20 -4.91 3.04
N ALA A 130 -0.39 -6.05 3.71
CA ALA A 130 0.64 -6.78 4.43
C ALA A 130 0.78 -8.17 3.78
N ALA A 131 1.25 -8.20 2.52
CA ALA A 131 1.34 -9.41 1.72
C ALA A 131 2.18 -10.52 2.37
N GLU A 132 3.16 -10.14 3.18
CA GLU A 132 3.91 -11.06 4.05
C GLU A 132 3.91 -10.52 5.47
N HIS A 133 3.63 -11.39 6.45
CA HIS A 133 3.77 -11.05 7.87
C HIS A 133 3.99 -12.31 8.73
N VAL A 134 4.57 -12.15 9.91
CA VAL A 134 4.84 -13.25 10.85
C VAL A 134 4.50 -12.97 12.30
N VAL A 135 4.41 -11.71 12.68
CA VAL A 135 4.34 -11.31 14.09
C VAL A 135 3.10 -10.46 14.39
N GLU A 136 2.72 -10.45 15.66
CA GLU A 136 1.57 -9.72 16.19
C GLU A 136 1.61 -8.21 15.90
N LYS A 137 2.83 -7.65 15.77
CA LYS A 137 3.00 -6.24 15.39
C LYS A 137 2.37 -5.94 14.03
N ALA A 138 2.50 -6.83 13.06
CA ALA A 138 1.85 -6.65 11.76
C ALA A 138 0.31 -6.65 11.93
N ALA A 139 -0.22 -7.53 12.80
CA ALA A 139 -1.65 -7.55 13.12
C ALA A 139 -2.12 -6.20 13.68
N ALA A 140 -1.39 -5.61 14.61
CA ALA A 140 -1.71 -4.29 15.15
C ALA A 140 -1.69 -3.19 14.07
N ILE A 141 -0.74 -3.25 13.13
CA ILE A 141 -0.62 -2.28 12.04
C ILE A 141 -1.85 -2.37 11.12
N TYR A 142 -2.19 -3.56 10.59
CA TYR A 142 -3.31 -3.66 9.66
C TYR A 142 -4.67 -3.42 10.35
N MET A 143 -4.81 -3.76 11.63
CA MET A 143 -6.01 -3.40 12.40
C MET A 143 -6.14 -1.88 12.57
N GLY A 144 -5.04 -1.18 12.84
CA GLY A 144 -5.01 0.28 12.87
C GLY A 144 -5.38 0.91 11.54
N VAL A 145 -4.93 0.34 10.42
CA VAL A 145 -5.26 0.82 9.08
C VAL A 145 -6.75 0.62 8.75
N ILE A 146 -7.31 -0.55 9.07
CA ILE A 146 -8.75 -0.84 8.89
C ILE A 146 -9.60 0.12 9.73
N SER A 147 -9.19 0.43 10.96
CA SER A 147 -9.94 1.37 11.82
C SER A 147 -9.95 2.81 11.29
N LEU A 148 -9.07 3.15 10.34
CA LEU A 148 -9.10 4.42 9.59
C LEU A 148 -10.04 4.37 8.36
N GLY A 149 -10.74 3.27 8.12
CA GLY A 149 -11.59 3.11 6.96
C GLY A 149 -10.83 2.72 5.68
N ILE A 150 -9.62 2.16 5.79
CA ILE A 150 -8.79 1.77 4.63
C ILE A 150 -8.87 0.27 4.44
N THR A 151 -9.38 -0.18 3.30
CA THR A 151 -9.39 -1.61 2.91
C THR A 151 -7.97 -2.16 2.92
N THR A 152 -7.80 -3.28 3.60
CA THR A 152 -6.49 -3.87 3.87
C THR A 152 -6.42 -5.33 3.43
N HIS A 153 -5.41 -5.65 2.63
CA HIS A 153 -5.08 -7.01 2.22
C HIS A 153 -4.02 -7.60 3.14
N ILE A 154 -4.17 -8.89 3.45
CA ILE A 154 -3.13 -9.70 4.11
C ILE A 154 -2.89 -10.98 3.31
N GLY A 155 -1.62 -11.26 2.97
CA GLY A 155 -1.22 -12.39 2.14
C GLY A 155 -0.81 -13.65 2.94
N VAL A 156 -0.94 -13.63 4.26
CA VAL A 156 -0.67 -14.79 5.12
C VAL A 156 -1.83 -14.96 6.08
N THR A 157 -2.45 -16.12 6.08
CA THR A 157 -3.58 -16.41 6.97
C THR A 157 -3.17 -16.21 8.43
N PRO A 158 -3.83 -15.32 9.16
CA PRO A 158 -3.56 -15.12 10.57
C PRO A 158 -4.02 -16.35 11.38
N LYS A 159 -3.43 -16.58 12.56
CA LYS A 159 -3.80 -17.67 13.45
C LYS A 159 -5.13 -17.40 14.20
N LEU A 160 -6.13 -16.91 13.47
CA LEU A 160 -7.45 -16.53 14.00
C LEU A 160 -8.53 -17.52 13.61
N GLY A 161 -8.24 -18.50 12.74
CA GLY A 161 -9.19 -19.48 12.20
C GLY A 161 -9.84 -20.41 13.24
N GLY A 162 -9.32 -20.44 14.47
CA GLY A 162 -9.93 -21.15 15.59
C GLY A 162 -11.17 -20.46 16.18
N SER A 163 -11.47 -19.21 15.77
CA SER A 163 -12.62 -18.46 16.24
C SER A 163 -13.44 -17.91 15.09
N PRO A 164 -14.54 -18.56 14.69
CA PRO A 164 -15.45 -18.03 13.66
C PRO A 164 -15.98 -16.63 14.01
N TYR A 165 -16.18 -16.35 15.29
CA TYR A 165 -16.59 -15.04 15.77
C TYR A 165 -15.58 -13.95 15.43
N VAL A 166 -14.28 -14.21 15.68
CA VAL A 166 -13.22 -13.22 15.37
C VAL A 166 -13.08 -13.02 13.85
N ILE A 167 -13.19 -14.09 13.07
CA ILE A 167 -13.17 -13.95 11.60
C ILE A 167 -14.35 -13.11 11.13
N ASN A 168 -15.57 -13.39 11.57
CA ASN A 168 -16.75 -12.59 11.20
C ASN A 168 -16.60 -11.12 11.62
N LEU A 169 -16.08 -10.87 12.83
CA LEU A 169 -15.82 -9.53 13.32
C LEU A 169 -14.89 -8.76 12.35
N LEU A 170 -13.80 -9.39 11.92
CA LEU A 170 -12.75 -8.76 11.12
C LEU A 170 -13.11 -8.58 9.64
N THR A 171 -13.96 -9.46 9.11
CA THR A 171 -14.30 -9.43 7.66
C THR A 171 -15.67 -8.82 7.38
N THR A 172 -16.61 -8.89 8.32
CA THR A 172 -17.99 -8.46 8.10
C THR A 172 -18.41 -7.32 9.02
N GLU A 173 -18.23 -7.49 10.33
CA GLU A 173 -18.69 -6.47 11.29
C GLU A 173 -17.86 -5.19 11.21
N LEU A 174 -16.55 -5.31 10.99
CA LEU A 174 -15.66 -4.17 10.82
C LEU A 174 -16.03 -3.36 9.57
N GLU A 175 -16.41 -4.02 8.49
CA GLU A 175 -16.87 -3.36 7.27
C GLU A 175 -18.12 -2.49 7.53
N ASN A 176 -19.08 -3.02 8.31
CA ASN A 176 -20.27 -2.27 8.70
C ASN A 176 -19.96 -1.04 9.57
N ILE A 177 -18.87 -1.07 10.35
CA ILE A 177 -18.48 0.00 11.27
C ILE A 177 -17.59 1.05 10.59
N THR A 178 -16.63 0.61 9.78
CA THR A 178 -15.55 1.46 9.25
C THR A 178 -15.67 1.75 7.75
N GLY A 179 -16.55 1.04 7.04
CA GLY A 179 -16.63 1.10 5.57
C GLY A 179 -15.50 0.40 4.84
N SER A 180 -14.59 -0.28 5.57
CA SER A 180 -13.43 -0.97 5.01
C SER A 180 -13.43 -2.45 5.37
N THR A 181 -12.82 -3.28 4.53
CA THR A 181 -12.79 -4.72 4.72
C THR A 181 -11.37 -5.27 4.84
N LEU A 182 -11.23 -6.41 5.53
CA LEU A 182 -10.02 -7.20 5.56
C LEU A 182 -10.09 -8.29 4.49
N ILE A 183 -9.23 -8.18 3.48
CA ILE A 183 -9.07 -9.17 2.42
C ILE A 183 -7.96 -10.14 2.83
N ILE A 184 -8.29 -11.42 2.92
CA ILE A 184 -7.33 -12.50 3.20
C ILE A 184 -7.14 -13.30 1.92
N GLU A 185 -6.05 -13.02 1.21
CA GLU A 185 -5.72 -13.69 -0.05
C GLU A 185 -4.22 -13.98 -0.11
N ILE A 186 -3.88 -15.25 -0.34
CA ILE A 186 -2.48 -15.70 -0.33
C ILE A 186 -1.83 -15.51 -1.70
N ASP A 187 -2.61 -15.58 -2.78
CA ASP A 187 -2.10 -15.34 -4.14
C ASP A 187 -1.92 -13.83 -4.36
N PRO A 188 -0.68 -13.36 -4.60
CA PRO A 188 -0.40 -11.93 -4.76
C PRO A 188 -0.78 -11.36 -6.15
N LYS A 189 -1.38 -12.17 -7.03
CA LYS A 189 -1.78 -11.78 -8.40
C LYS A 189 -3.20 -11.28 -8.48
#